data_dc8abd23c44806c8fb20be95c1c993f8
#
_entry.id   dc8abd23c44806c8fb20be95c1c993f8
#
_cell.length_a   1.000
_cell.length_b   1.000
_cell.length_c   1.000
_cell.angle_alpha   90.00
_cell.angle_beta   90.00
_cell.angle_gamma   90.00
#
_symmetry.space_group_name_H-M   'P 1'
#
loop_
_entity.id
_entity.type
_entity.pdbx_description
1 polymer ?
#
loop_
_entity_poly.entity_id
_entity_poly.type
_entity_poly.pdbx_seq_one_letter_code
_entity_poly.pdbx_strand_id
1 'polypeptide(L)'
;MKKETRFKFNGYLSQLAKLNGVSVIDITSKYTAEPSVAQTLETKIQESSSFLQKINIVPVDEQSGERLGLGIGSSIAGNTDTTQKDREPVDPTYIDGEGYKCTQTNSDTALPYAKLDLWAKFQDFQTRIRDAIITRQALDRIMIGFNGVKREKTSDRATYPLLQDVNIGWLEKIRQ
;
A
#
# COMPACT_ATOMS: atom_id res chain seq x y z
N MET A 1 -15.36 13.09 -26.88
CA MET A 1 -14.24 12.16 -27.15
C MET A 1 -14.16 11.90 -28.66
N LYS A 2 -12.95 12.08 -29.25
CA LYS A 2 -12.71 11.87 -30.69
C LYS A 2 -12.78 10.39 -31.03
N LYS A 3 -13.05 10.05 -32.31
CA LYS A 3 -13.23 8.66 -32.78
C LYS A 3 -11.97 7.80 -32.53
N GLU A 4 -10.80 8.35 -32.78
CA GLU A 4 -9.50 7.68 -32.52
C GLU A 4 -9.25 7.43 -31.04
N THR A 5 -9.58 8.41 -30.17
CA THR A 5 -9.44 8.27 -28.71
C THR A 5 -10.34 7.16 -28.21
N ARG A 6 -11.57 7.06 -28.73
CA ARG A 6 -12.51 6.00 -28.37
C ARG A 6 -11.98 4.61 -28.75
N PHE A 7 -11.38 4.50 -29.93
CA PHE A 7 -10.78 3.25 -30.37
C PHE A 7 -9.64 2.80 -29.44
N LYS A 8 -8.71 3.72 -29.11
CA LYS A 8 -7.60 3.44 -28.18
C LYS A 8 -8.10 3.12 -26.77
N PHE A 9 -9.13 3.81 -26.30
CA PHE A 9 -9.74 3.55 -25.00
C PHE A 9 -10.41 2.17 -24.93
N ASN A 10 -11.14 1.78 -25.96
CA ASN A 10 -11.72 0.43 -26.05
C ASN A 10 -10.64 -0.66 -26.09
N GLY A 11 -9.51 -0.41 -26.76
CA GLY A 11 -8.35 -1.29 -26.73
C GLY A 11 -7.78 -1.47 -25.32
N TYR A 12 -7.69 -0.39 -24.56
CA TYR A 12 -7.29 -0.42 -23.17
C TYR A 12 -8.24 -1.25 -22.30
N LEU A 13 -9.56 -1.03 -22.42
CA LEU A 13 -10.56 -1.82 -21.68
C LEU A 13 -10.47 -3.32 -22.03
N SER A 14 -10.23 -3.66 -23.30
CA SER A 14 -10.06 -5.05 -23.73
C SER A 14 -8.81 -5.71 -23.12
N GLN A 15 -7.70 -4.97 -23.02
CA GLN A 15 -6.50 -5.47 -22.33
C GLN A 15 -6.73 -5.66 -20.84
N LEU A 16 -7.42 -4.73 -20.19
CA LEU A 16 -7.74 -4.82 -18.77
C LEU A 16 -8.65 -6.02 -18.48
N ALA A 17 -9.64 -6.24 -19.32
CA ALA A 17 -10.54 -7.41 -19.26
C ALA A 17 -9.75 -8.72 -19.36
N LYS A 18 -8.84 -8.81 -20.32
CA LYS A 18 -7.99 -9.98 -20.52
C LYS A 18 -7.06 -10.26 -19.33
N LEU A 19 -6.45 -9.23 -18.76
CA LEU A 19 -5.57 -9.35 -17.59
C LEU A 19 -6.29 -9.84 -16.34
N ASN A 20 -7.56 -9.44 -16.16
CA ASN A 20 -8.36 -9.82 -14.99
C ASN A 20 -9.31 -11.00 -15.25
N GLY A 21 -9.25 -11.65 -16.43
CA GLY A 21 -10.09 -12.80 -16.76
C GLY A 21 -11.60 -12.51 -16.79
N VAL A 22 -11.99 -11.23 -16.99
CA VAL A 22 -13.39 -10.78 -16.99
C VAL A 22 -13.83 -10.27 -18.35
N SER A 23 -15.13 -10.14 -18.58
CA SER A 23 -15.64 -9.57 -19.83
C SER A 23 -15.42 -8.05 -19.89
N VAL A 24 -15.37 -7.48 -21.12
CA VAL A 24 -15.22 -6.02 -21.30
C VAL A 24 -16.39 -5.24 -20.68
N ILE A 25 -17.57 -5.84 -20.61
CA ILE A 25 -18.77 -5.25 -20.02
C ILE A 25 -18.60 -5.15 -18.49
N ASP A 26 -18.04 -6.17 -17.88
CA ASP A 26 -17.84 -6.24 -16.43
C ASP A 26 -16.78 -5.25 -15.94
N ILE A 27 -15.82 -4.86 -16.78
CA ILE A 27 -14.82 -3.82 -16.48
C ILE A 27 -15.47 -2.46 -16.16
N THR A 28 -16.66 -2.19 -16.69
CA THR A 28 -17.39 -0.95 -16.40
C THR A 28 -18.20 -1.01 -15.09
N SER A 29 -18.27 -2.17 -14.48
CA SER A 29 -18.89 -2.41 -13.18
C SER A 29 -17.86 -2.75 -12.09
N LYS A 30 -18.31 -3.04 -10.87
CA LYS A 30 -17.42 -3.48 -9.79
C LYS A 30 -17.01 -4.94 -10.01
N TYR A 31 -15.72 -5.20 -10.07
CA TYR A 31 -15.16 -6.56 -10.14
C TYR A 31 -14.01 -6.71 -9.15
N THR A 32 -13.71 -7.94 -8.77
CA THR A 32 -12.54 -8.27 -7.94
C THR A 32 -11.34 -8.49 -8.87
N ALA A 33 -10.26 -7.77 -8.63
CA ALA A 33 -9.02 -7.97 -9.38
C ALA A 33 -8.40 -9.33 -9.04
N GLU A 34 -7.82 -9.99 -10.04
CA GLU A 34 -7.04 -11.21 -9.82
C GLU A 34 -5.87 -10.95 -8.84
N PRO A 35 -5.61 -11.84 -7.87
CA PRO A 35 -4.55 -11.65 -6.88
C PRO A 35 -3.17 -11.40 -7.49
N SER A 36 -2.84 -12.07 -8.59
CA SER A 36 -1.59 -11.89 -9.32
C SER A 36 -1.45 -10.48 -9.92
N VAL A 37 -2.55 -9.92 -10.40
CA VAL A 37 -2.60 -8.54 -10.93
C VAL A 37 -2.45 -7.54 -9.79
N ALA A 38 -3.10 -7.79 -8.66
CA ALA A 38 -2.98 -6.94 -7.46
C ALA A 38 -1.54 -6.94 -6.92
N GLN A 39 -0.87 -8.09 -6.83
CA GLN A 39 0.52 -8.20 -6.42
C GLN A 39 1.48 -7.47 -7.37
N THR A 40 1.25 -7.60 -8.68
CA THR A 40 2.04 -6.87 -9.69
C THR A 40 1.86 -5.36 -9.54
N LEU A 41 0.65 -4.90 -9.26
CA LEU A 41 0.38 -3.47 -9.02
C LEU A 41 1.10 -2.98 -7.76
N GLU A 42 1.06 -3.74 -6.66
CA GLU A 42 1.79 -3.43 -5.43
C GLU A 42 3.29 -3.30 -5.66
N THR A 43 3.89 -4.24 -6.39
CA THR A 43 5.31 -4.18 -6.77
C THR A 43 5.63 -2.91 -7.56
N LYS A 44 4.78 -2.54 -8.53
CA LYS A 44 4.96 -1.31 -9.31
C LYS A 44 4.80 -0.03 -8.48
N ILE A 45 3.87 -0.01 -7.52
CA ILE A 45 3.73 1.10 -6.58
C ILE A 45 4.98 1.25 -5.72
N GLN A 46 5.52 0.14 -5.20
CA GLN A 46 6.74 0.12 -4.41
C GLN A 46 7.96 0.58 -5.23
N GLU A 47 8.13 0.06 -6.44
CA GLU A 47 9.21 0.44 -7.36
C GLU A 47 9.16 1.92 -7.79
N SER A 48 7.98 2.54 -7.80
CA SER A 48 7.81 3.93 -8.26
C SER A 48 8.40 4.98 -7.30
N SER A 49 8.76 4.58 -6.06
CA SER A 49 9.31 5.48 -5.04
C SER A 49 10.54 4.89 -4.36
N SER A 50 11.66 5.60 -4.39
CA SER A 50 12.89 5.21 -3.70
C SER A 50 12.72 5.08 -2.18
N PHE A 51 11.75 5.77 -1.61
CA PHE A 51 11.42 5.65 -0.19
C PHE A 51 10.65 4.35 0.10
N LEU A 52 9.64 4.02 -0.72
CA LEU A 52 8.87 2.78 -0.54
C LEU A 52 9.71 1.52 -0.76
N GLN A 53 10.74 1.58 -1.59
CA GLN A 53 11.70 0.49 -1.78
C GLN A 53 12.50 0.15 -0.51
N LYS A 54 12.63 1.10 0.42
CA LYS A 54 13.32 0.90 1.70
C LYS A 54 12.40 0.35 2.80
N ILE A 55 11.10 0.33 2.56
CA ILE A 55 10.10 -0.19 3.50
C ILE A 55 9.84 -1.65 3.17
N ASN A 56 9.87 -2.50 4.18
CA ASN A 56 9.48 -3.89 4.02
C ASN A 56 7.95 -4.01 3.99
N ILE A 57 7.40 -4.44 2.85
CA ILE A 57 5.98 -4.71 2.67
C ILE A 57 5.77 -6.22 2.77
N VAL A 58 5.05 -6.65 3.80
CA VAL A 58 4.78 -8.06 4.06
C VAL A 58 3.39 -8.39 3.53
N PRO A 59 3.26 -9.25 2.50
CA PRO A 59 1.95 -9.73 2.06
C PRO A 59 1.36 -10.66 3.13
N VAL A 60 0.05 -10.54 3.35
CA VAL A 60 -0.70 -11.39 4.28
C VAL A 60 -1.98 -11.87 3.61
N ASP A 61 -2.38 -13.11 3.88
CA ASP A 61 -3.59 -13.72 3.31
C ASP A 61 -4.82 -13.46 4.17
N GLU A 62 -4.61 -13.27 5.49
CA GLU A 62 -5.70 -13.03 6.43
C GLU A 62 -5.92 -11.53 6.68
N GLN A 63 -7.16 -11.15 6.93
CA GLN A 63 -7.52 -9.76 7.19
C GLN A 63 -6.96 -9.22 8.51
N SER A 64 -6.76 -10.09 9.49
CA SER A 64 -6.17 -9.76 10.78
C SER A 64 -5.39 -10.94 11.33
N GLY A 65 -4.33 -10.66 12.04
CA GLY A 65 -3.49 -11.67 12.65
C GLY A 65 -2.46 -11.04 13.57
N GLU A 66 -1.62 -11.88 14.15
CA GLU A 66 -0.50 -11.45 14.98
C GLU A 66 0.81 -11.77 14.26
N ARG A 67 1.74 -10.85 14.33
CA ARG A 67 3.11 -11.03 13.87
C ARG A 67 3.98 -11.26 15.09
N LEU A 68 4.46 -12.48 15.26
CA LEU A 68 5.38 -12.80 16.33
C LEU A 68 6.79 -12.32 15.97
N GLY A 69 7.29 -11.36 16.73
CA GLY A 69 8.67 -10.91 16.70
C GLY A 69 9.44 -11.48 17.86
N LEU A 70 10.72 -11.85 17.64
CA LEU A 70 11.66 -12.17 18.71
C LEU A 70 12.46 -10.91 19.02
N GLY A 71 12.21 -10.33 20.18
CA GLY A 71 12.93 -9.16 20.66
C GLY A 71 14.02 -9.54 21.68
N ILE A 72 15.02 -8.67 21.84
CA ILE A 72 16.03 -8.75 22.89
C ILE A 72 15.87 -7.50 23.75
N GLY A 73 15.38 -7.68 24.98
CA GLY A 73 14.96 -6.55 25.83
C GLY A 73 15.88 -6.24 27.00
N SER A 74 16.67 -7.18 27.48
CA SER A 74 17.50 -7.01 28.68
C SER A 74 18.99 -7.12 28.41
N SER A 75 19.79 -6.39 29.21
CA SER A 75 21.24 -6.54 29.21
C SER A 75 21.63 -7.88 29.82
N ILE A 76 22.54 -8.62 29.15
CA ILE A 76 23.07 -9.90 29.59
C ILE A 76 24.46 -9.78 30.22
N ALA A 77 25.08 -8.60 30.16
CA ALA A 77 26.40 -8.37 30.73
C ALA A 77 26.29 -8.16 32.24
N GLY A 78 27.08 -8.90 33.00
CA GLY A 78 27.18 -8.77 34.45
C GLY A 78 28.45 -9.41 34.99
N ASN A 79 28.90 -8.95 36.17
CA ASN A 79 30.00 -9.54 36.88
C ASN A 79 29.47 -10.36 38.06
N THR A 80 29.94 -11.58 38.22
CA THR A 80 29.60 -12.47 39.35
C THR A 80 30.88 -12.99 39.99
N ASP A 81 31.01 -12.73 41.29
CA ASP A 81 32.08 -13.37 42.09
C ASP A 81 31.71 -14.84 42.34
N THR A 82 32.29 -15.72 41.55
CA THR A 82 32.03 -17.17 41.59
C THR A 82 32.60 -17.85 42.83
N THR A 83 33.33 -17.12 43.68
CA THR A 83 33.78 -17.65 45.00
C THR A 83 32.68 -17.57 46.04
N GLN A 84 31.68 -16.72 45.84
CA GLN A 84 30.56 -16.51 46.77
C GLN A 84 29.20 -16.94 46.23
N LYS A 85 29.00 -16.87 44.92
CA LYS A 85 27.70 -17.18 44.31
C LYS A 85 27.87 -17.80 42.90
N ASP A 86 27.06 -18.78 42.61
CA ASP A 86 26.99 -19.36 41.26
C ASP A 86 26.38 -18.39 40.24
N ARG A 87 26.75 -18.56 38.97
CA ARG A 87 26.21 -17.77 37.85
C ARG A 87 24.77 -18.18 37.58
N GLU A 88 23.89 -17.19 37.51
CA GLU A 88 22.49 -17.40 37.13
C GLU A 88 22.29 -16.85 35.68
N PRO A 89 22.08 -17.75 34.69
CA PRO A 89 21.76 -17.31 33.33
C PRO A 89 20.34 -16.73 33.28
N VAL A 90 20.19 -15.67 32.52
CA VAL A 90 18.90 -15.01 32.29
C VAL A 90 18.59 -15.08 30.79
N ASP A 91 17.36 -15.40 30.45
CA ASP A 91 16.88 -15.33 29.06
C ASP A 91 16.62 -13.85 28.69
N PRO A 92 17.37 -13.26 27.76
CA PRO A 92 17.16 -11.89 27.33
C PRO A 92 16.06 -11.76 26.26
N THR A 93 15.47 -12.86 25.80
CA THR A 93 14.51 -12.84 24.71
C THR A 93 13.09 -12.66 25.21
N TYR A 94 12.30 -11.93 24.45
CA TYR A 94 10.85 -11.85 24.64
C TYR A 94 10.14 -12.00 23.30
N ILE A 95 8.95 -12.54 23.35
CA ILE A 95 8.08 -12.64 22.19
C ILE A 95 7.21 -11.39 22.15
N ASP A 96 7.39 -10.60 21.08
CA ASP A 96 6.55 -9.43 20.81
C ASP A 96 5.46 -9.83 19.81
N GLY A 97 4.22 -9.75 20.25
CA GLY A 97 3.02 -10.07 19.46
C GLY A 97 2.35 -8.79 18.99
N GLU A 98 2.82 -8.19 17.90
CA GLU A 98 2.10 -7.09 17.27
C GLU A 98 0.97 -7.59 16.39
N GLY A 99 -0.27 -7.24 16.75
CA GLY A 99 -1.44 -7.48 15.92
C GLY A 99 -1.47 -6.57 14.69
N TYR A 100 -1.88 -7.12 13.55
CA TYR A 100 -2.19 -6.34 12.35
C TYR A 100 -3.66 -6.49 11.96
N LYS A 101 -4.21 -5.44 11.34
CA LYS A 101 -5.55 -5.44 10.75
C LYS A 101 -5.51 -4.75 9.41
N CYS A 102 -5.76 -5.50 8.35
CA CYS A 102 -5.85 -4.98 7.00
C CYS A 102 -7.19 -4.27 6.80
N THR A 103 -7.13 -3.06 6.26
CA THR A 103 -8.31 -2.24 5.99
C THR A 103 -8.27 -1.73 4.56
N GLN A 104 -9.42 -1.77 3.88
CA GLN A 104 -9.53 -1.30 2.51
C GLN A 104 -9.41 0.23 2.44
N THR A 105 -8.55 0.71 1.57
CA THR A 105 -8.46 2.13 1.19
C THR A 105 -8.77 2.27 -0.29
N ASN A 106 -9.70 3.16 -0.64
CA ASN A 106 -10.09 3.40 -2.02
C ASN A 106 -9.19 4.45 -2.66
N SER A 107 -8.77 4.20 -3.90
CA SER A 107 -7.97 5.13 -4.72
C SER A 107 -8.72 5.43 -6.02
N ASP A 108 -9.81 6.18 -5.90
CA ASP A 108 -10.68 6.47 -7.03
C ASP A 108 -10.08 7.55 -7.93
N THR A 109 -10.05 7.29 -9.23
CA THR A 109 -9.56 8.23 -10.24
C THR A 109 -10.59 8.44 -11.34
N ALA A 110 -10.75 9.69 -11.77
CA ALA A 110 -11.59 10.05 -12.92
C ALA A 110 -10.77 10.86 -13.93
N LEU A 111 -10.87 10.46 -15.19
CA LEU A 111 -10.19 11.12 -16.30
C LEU A 111 -11.24 11.83 -17.20
N PRO A 112 -11.29 13.17 -17.22
CA PRO A 112 -12.15 13.90 -18.11
C PRO A 112 -11.84 13.60 -19.59
N TYR A 113 -12.87 13.49 -20.41
CA TYR A 113 -12.71 13.20 -21.85
C TYR A 113 -11.81 14.19 -22.58
N ALA A 114 -11.83 15.47 -22.19
CA ALA A 114 -10.95 16.48 -22.75
C ALA A 114 -9.46 16.16 -22.51
N LYS A 115 -9.11 15.66 -21.33
CA LYS A 115 -7.74 15.22 -21.04
C LYS A 115 -7.38 13.96 -21.81
N LEU A 116 -8.30 13.01 -21.93
CA LEU A 116 -8.12 11.80 -22.75
C LEU A 116 -7.84 12.17 -24.22
N ASP A 117 -8.60 13.11 -24.81
CA ASP A 117 -8.40 13.56 -26.19
C ASP A 117 -7.04 14.27 -26.41
N LEU A 118 -6.53 14.95 -25.39
CA LEU A 118 -5.23 15.59 -25.44
C LEU A 118 -4.09 14.56 -25.42
N TRP A 119 -4.18 13.60 -24.51
CA TRP A 119 -3.13 12.59 -24.32
C TRP A 119 -3.15 11.47 -25.37
N ALA A 120 -4.31 11.20 -25.99
CA ALA A 120 -4.46 10.18 -27.06
C ALA A 120 -3.56 10.41 -28.30
N LYS A 121 -2.97 11.59 -28.42
CA LYS A 121 -1.99 11.91 -29.49
C LYS A 121 -0.70 11.13 -29.34
N PHE A 122 -0.32 10.73 -28.11
CA PHE A 122 0.92 10.01 -27.84
C PHE A 122 0.72 8.50 -28.01
N GLN A 123 1.73 7.81 -28.55
CA GLN A 123 1.67 6.36 -28.74
C GLN A 123 1.64 5.58 -27.42
N ASP A 124 2.29 6.11 -26.38
CA ASP A 124 2.41 5.57 -25.04
C ASP A 124 1.35 6.09 -24.05
N PHE A 125 0.22 6.57 -24.57
CA PHE A 125 -0.91 7.12 -23.83
C PHE A 125 -1.36 6.27 -22.63
N GLN A 126 -1.53 4.96 -22.83
CA GLN A 126 -1.99 4.05 -21.80
C GLN A 126 -0.97 3.90 -20.67
N THR A 127 0.31 3.77 -21.03
CA THR A 127 1.42 3.65 -20.10
C THR A 127 1.57 4.90 -19.25
N ARG A 128 1.52 6.09 -19.86
CA ARG A 128 1.63 7.37 -19.14
C ARG A 128 0.53 7.58 -18.12
N ILE A 129 -0.71 7.26 -18.45
CA ILE A 129 -1.84 7.37 -17.49
C ILE A 129 -1.65 6.40 -16.34
N ARG A 130 -1.35 5.13 -16.64
CA ARG A 130 -1.09 4.12 -15.63
C ARG A 130 0.02 4.56 -14.67
N ASP A 131 1.16 4.98 -15.21
CA ASP A 131 2.34 5.34 -14.41
C ASP A 131 2.08 6.59 -13.56
N ALA A 132 1.31 7.56 -14.07
CA ALA A 132 0.88 8.72 -13.29
C ALA A 132 -0.02 8.33 -12.11
N ILE A 133 -0.95 7.38 -12.30
CA ILE A 133 -1.82 6.86 -11.23
C ILE A 133 -0.99 6.09 -10.19
N ILE A 134 -0.08 5.21 -10.64
CA ILE A 134 0.81 4.44 -9.76
C ILE A 134 1.66 5.38 -8.90
N THR A 135 2.28 6.38 -9.51
CA THR A 135 3.09 7.37 -8.79
C THR A 135 2.24 8.14 -7.77
N ARG A 136 0.99 8.50 -8.11
CA ARG A 136 0.11 9.18 -7.16
C ARG A 136 -0.29 8.28 -6.00
N GLN A 137 -0.58 7.02 -6.24
CA GLN A 137 -0.86 6.05 -5.17
C GLN A 137 0.33 5.86 -4.22
N ALA A 138 1.55 5.83 -4.76
CA ALA A 138 2.77 5.76 -3.95
C ALA A 138 2.92 6.99 -3.04
N LEU A 139 2.69 8.19 -3.57
CA LEU A 139 2.74 9.43 -2.81
C LEU A 139 1.65 9.50 -1.74
N ASP A 140 0.43 9.08 -2.04
CA ASP A 140 -0.66 9.03 -1.07
C ASP A 140 -0.38 8.03 0.05
N ARG A 141 0.24 6.88 -0.26
CA ARG A 141 0.69 5.89 0.75
C ARG A 141 1.75 6.49 1.69
N ILE A 142 2.73 7.21 1.15
CA ILE A 142 3.73 7.92 1.94
C ILE A 142 3.06 8.99 2.81
N MET A 143 2.14 9.76 2.24
CA MET A 143 1.41 10.82 2.95
C MET A 143 0.61 10.25 4.13
N ILE A 144 -0.13 9.16 3.93
CA ILE A 144 -0.84 8.46 5.01
C ILE A 144 0.14 7.92 6.05
N GLY A 145 1.25 7.33 5.62
CA GLY A 145 2.26 6.77 6.52
C GLY A 145 2.84 7.79 7.50
N PHE A 146 3.11 9.00 7.03
CA PHE A 146 3.66 10.06 7.88
C PHE A 146 2.62 10.88 8.64
N ASN A 147 1.43 11.12 8.05
CA ASN A 147 0.45 12.05 8.62
C ASN A 147 -0.80 11.37 9.19
N GLY A 148 -0.99 10.07 8.94
CA GLY A 148 -2.17 9.35 9.39
C GLY A 148 -2.28 9.29 10.91
N VAL A 149 -3.39 9.76 11.45
CA VAL A 149 -3.66 9.80 12.90
C VAL A 149 -4.79 8.85 13.28
N LYS A 150 -5.78 8.73 12.42
CA LYS A 150 -6.99 7.95 12.67
C LYS A 150 -7.56 7.36 11.39
N ARG A 151 -8.57 6.50 11.54
CA ARG A 151 -9.36 6.00 10.44
C ARG A 151 -10.82 6.35 10.63
N GLU A 152 -11.33 7.17 9.73
CA GLU A 152 -12.74 7.51 9.65
C GLU A 152 -13.47 6.62 8.62
N LYS A 153 -14.78 6.50 8.76
CA LYS A 153 -15.62 5.76 7.79
C LYS A 153 -15.66 6.46 6.43
N THR A 154 -15.61 7.79 6.43
CA THR A 154 -15.57 8.62 5.24
C THR A 154 -14.52 9.70 5.45
N SER A 155 -13.58 9.83 4.51
CA SER A 155 -12.51 10.83 4.58
C SER A 155 -13.03 12.21 4.22
N ASP A 156 -12.59 13.23 4.97
CA ASP A 156 -12.87 14.65 4.68
C ASP A 156 -11.57 15.38 4.30
N ARG A 157 -11.36 15.55 3.00
CA ARG A 157 -10.16 16.23 2.46
C ARG A 157 -10.13 17.74 2.73
N ALA A 158 -11.26 18.37 3.07
CA ALA A 158 -11.29 19.78 3.40
C ALA A 158 -10.70 20.02 4.80
N THR A 159 -11.06 19.16 5.76
CA THR A 159 -10.55 19.21 7.13
C THR A 159 -9.18 18.55 7.27
N TYR A 160 -8.94 17.45 6.51
CA TYR A 160 -7.72 16.62 6.58
C TYR A 160 -6.98 16.57 5.23
N PRO A 161 -6.38 17.67 4.77
CA PRO A 161 -5.76 17.74 3.43
C PRO A 161 -4.53 16.83 3.27
N LEU A 162 -3.90 16.38 4.35
CA LEU A 162 -2.77 15.47 4.35
C LEU A 162 -3.17 14.01 4.61
N LEU A 163 -4.44 13.64 4.39
CA LEU A 163 -4.96 12.27 4.55
C LEU A 163 -4.84 11.71 5.97
N GLN A 164 -4.93 12.58 7.00
CA GLN A 164 -4.77 12.21 8.39
C GLN A 164 -5.86 11.28 8.93
N ASP A 165 -7.01 11.24 8.26
CA ASP A 165 -8.22 10.51 8.61
C ASP A 165 -8.43 9.20 7.81
N VAL A 166 -7.50 8.86 6.92
CA VAL A 166 -7.64 7.69 6.04
C VAL A 166 -7.20 6.41 6.74
N ASN A 167 -6.07 6.44 7.42
CA ASN A 167 -5.59 5.32 8.23
C ASN A 167 -4.54 5.79 9.26
N ILE A 168 -4.29 4.96 10.28
CA ILE A 168 -3.20 5.18 11.24
C ILE A 168 -1.87 5.00 10.51
N GLY A 169 -1.03 6.02 10.56
CA GLY A 169 0.28 6.05 9.91
C GLY A 169 1.40 5.47 10.78
N TRP A 170 2.59 5.38 10.19
CA TRP A 170 3.79 4.83 10.85
C TRP A 170 4.19 5.62 12.10
N LEU A 171 4.19 6.97 12.01
CA LEU A 171 4.59 7.81 13.14
C LEU A 171 3.61 7.71 14.30
N GLU A 172 2.32 7.57 14.03
CA GLU A 172 1.32 7.40 15.07
C GLU A 172 1.46 6.05 15.77
N LYS A 173 1.74 4.98 15.00
CA LYS A 173 2.02 3.66 15.58
C LYS A 173 3.27 3.61 16.45
N ILE A 174 4.29 4.40 16.12
CA ILE A 174 5.52 4.48 16.94
C ILE A 174 5.26 5.24 18.26
N ARG A 175 4.24 6.11 18.30
CA ARG A 175 3.89 6.88 19.51
C ARG A 175 3.00 6.12 20.49
N GLN A 176 2.28 5.10 20.01
CA GLN A 176 1.43 4.24 20.83
C GLN A 176 2.25 3.17 21.55
#